data_75a75c1f655db828789a0e37ff5fdf41
#
_entry.id   75a75c1f655db828789a0e37ff5fdf41
#
_cell.length_a   1.000
_cell.length_b   1.000
_cell.length_c   1.000
_cell.angle_alpha   90.00
_cell.angle_beta   90.00
_cell.angle_gamma   90.00
#
_symmetry.space_group_name_H-M   'P 1'
#
loop_
_entity.id
_entity.type
_entity.pdbx_description
1 polymer ?
#
loop_
_entity_poly.entity_id
_entity_poly.type
_entity_poly.pdbx_seq_one_letter_code
_entity_poly.pdbx_strand_id
1 'polypeptide(L)'
;ALPPKDKNFVYGLPELSVAIEQGNVVADCQGYTQTLRGGTINQQYDDMVLSHDRELRKQVDQMMAQRQEIEKKRSYTDAENEAYTKRLNQLYQGNRKYMYEFIAANISNQIGARLFLTYGKEFFPADFYNEMRGKVNPAYLSRAEALRQAEIDAQKYAEQERKATAVGNPYKDFDSKTVDGKDIRFSELVEKGKITLLDFWASWCIPCIQESKELKELYKTYHEKGFNIVSVSLDTDKQKWLHAIQKHVLPWTHISTLKGFKDPGAIEYAVQAIPYIILIDRDGNIINQNQHGDILHNAIKEQFK
;
A
#
# COMPACT_ATOMS: atom_id res chain seq x y z
N ALA A 1 -16.76 7.83 6.93
CA ALA A 1 -16.08 8.73 6.01
C ALA A 1 -16.44 8.28 4.60
N LEU A 2 -16.89 9.21 3.74
CA LEU A 2 -17.04 8.94 2.31
C LEU A 2 -15.66 8.64 1.73
N PRO A 3 -15.53 7.72 0.77
CA PRO A 3 -14.25 7.48 0.11
C PRO A 3 -13.79 8.80 -0.54
N PRO A 4 -12.48 9.08 -0.54
CA PRO A 4 -11.95 10.27 -1.18
C PRO A 4 -12.35 10.32 -2.65
N LYS A 5 -12.57 11.50 -3.19
CA LYS A 5 -12.93 11.75 -4.60
C LYS A 5 -11.79 11.38 -5.60
N ASP A 6 -10.75 10.74 -5.13
CA ASP A 6 -9.59 10.39 -5.92
C ASP A 6 -9.92 9.18 -6.80
N LYS A 7 -9.90 9.37 -8.12
CA LYS A 7 -10.18 8.35 -9.13
C LYS A 7 -9.16 7.19 -9.15
N ASN A 8 -8.09 7.30 -8.38
CA ASN A 8 -6.99 6.34 -8.30
C ASN A 8 -6.99 5.54 -6.99
N PHE A 9 -8.04 5.62 -6.18
CA PHE A 9 -8.13 4.83 -4.96
C PHE A 9 -8.39 3.36 -5.31
N VAL A 10 -7.32 2.58 -5.37
CA VAL A 10 -7.40 1.12 -5.45
C VAL A 10 -7.78 0.62 -4.06
N TYR A 11 -9.03 0.23 -3.88
CA TYR A 11 -9.43 -0.53 -2.71
C TYR A 11 -8.61 -1.82 -2.72
N GLY A 12 -7.72 -1.99 -1.74
CA GLY A 12 -7.09 -3.28 -1.49
C GLY A 12 -8.17 -4.35 -1.34
N LEU A 13 -7.88 -5.56 -1.76
CA LEU A 13 -8.79 -6.69 -1.50
C LEU A 13 -9.03 -6.75 0.00
N PRO A 14 -10.28 -6.83 0.47
CA PRO A 14 -10.57 -6.91 1.89
C PRO A 14 -9.88 -8.13 2.47
N GLU A 15 -9.18 -7.94 3.59
CA GLU A 15 -8.54 -9.06 4.31
C GLU A 15 -9.59 -10.05 4.76
N LEU A 16 -9.41 -11.33 4.41
CA LEU A 16 -10.22 -12.43 4.90
C LEU A 16 -9.61 -12.98 6.19
N SER A 17 -10.33 -12.89 7.30
CA SER A 17 -9.91 -13.50 8.55
C SER A 17 -10.30 -14.98 8.56
N VAL A 18 -9.30 -15.85 8.73
CA VAL A 18 -9.48 -17.31 8.76
C VAL A 18 -9.06 -17.85 10.13
N ALA A 19 -9.92 -18.62 10.79
CA ALA A 19 -9.56 -19.37 11.99
C ALA A 19 -8.76 -20.61 11.61
N ILE A 20 -7.66 -20.87 12.33
CA ILE A 20 -6.92 -22.14 12.19
C ILE A 20 -7.66 -23.19 12.99
N GLU A 21 -8.35 -24.09 12.29
CA GLU A 21 -9.13 -25.20 12.85
C GLU A 21 -8.64 -26.53 12.27
N GLN A 22 -8.96 -27.63 12.95
CA GLN A 22 -8.66 -28.97 12.45
C GLN A 22 -9.51 -29.27 11.21
N GLY A 23 -8.89 -29.75 10.13
CA GLY A 23 -9.54 -30.09 8.88
C GLY A 23 -9.16 -29.18 7.72
N ASN A 24 -9.84 -29.31 6.60
CA ASN A 24 -9.61 -28.49 5.41
C ASN A 24 -10.45 -27.23 5.46
N VAL A 25 -9.80 -26.07 5.39
CA VAL A 25 -10.46 -24.77 5.24
C VAL A 25 -10.30 -24.33 3.79
N VAL A 26 -11.42 -23.99 3.15
CA VAL A 26 -11.45 -23.49 1.78
C VAL A 26 -11.93 -22.04 1.81
N ALA A 27 -11.09 -21.14 1.32
CA ALA A 27 -11.42 -19.75 1.09
C ALA A 27 -11.51 -19.52 -0.42
N ASP A 28 -12.66 -19.05 -0.90
CA ASP A 28 -12.87 -18.64 -2.28
C ASP A 28 -13.06 -17.12 -2.32
N CYS A 29 -12.19 -16.43 -3.07
CA CYS A 29 -12.19 -14.99 -3.19
C CYS A 29 -12.33 -14.61 -4.67
N GLN A 30 -13.52 -14.23 -5.10
CA GLN A 30 -13.80 -13.77 -6.46
C GLN A 30 -14.04 -12.25 -6.45
N GLY A 31 -12.99 -11.49 -6.78
CA GLY A 31 -13.03 -10.03 -6.66
C GLY A 31 -13.27 -9.61 -5.20
N TYR A 32 -14.37 -8.90 -4.97
CA TYR A 32 -14.77 -8.48 -3.62
C TYR A 32 -15.70 -9.50 -2.90
N THR A 33 -16.06 -10.59 -3.57
CA THR A 33 -16.92 -11.63 -2.98
C THR A 33 -16.06 -12.69 -2.31
N GLN A 34 -16.33 -12.97 -1.05
CA GLN A 34 -15.59 -13.93 -0.26
C GLN A 34 -16.53 -14.99 0.30
N THR A 35 -16.11 -16.26 0.25
CA THR A 35 -16.75 -17.37 0.95
C THR A 35 -15.70 -18.14 1.75
N LEU A 36 -16.09 -18.67 2.88
CA LEU A 36 -15.23 -19.44 3.76
C LEU A 36 -15.94 -20.72 4.18
N ARG A 37 -15.33 -21.87 3.94
CA ARG A 37 -15.89 -23.18 4.25
C ARG A 37 -14.89 -24.03 5.01
N GLY A 38 -15.41 -24.93 5.84
CA GLY A 38 -14.61 -25.86 6.65
C GLY A 38 -14.21 -25.27 7.99
N GLY A 39 -14.29 -26.11 9.02
CA GLY A 39 -14.20 -25.74 10.42
C GLY A 39 -15.48 -25.10 10.94
N THR A 40 -15.69 -25.21 12.26
CA THR A 40 -16.92 -24.72 12.91
C THR A 40 -16.97 -23.20 12.94
N ILE A 41 -15.86 -22.56 13.32
CA ILE A 41 -15.79 -21.10 13.48
C ILE A 41 -15.78 -20.40 12.11
N ASN A 42 -15.08 -20.98 11.14
CA ASN A 42 -15.02 -20.43 9.78
C ASN A 42 -16.40 -20.50 9.10
N GLN A 43 -17.14 -21.62 9.28
CA GLN A 43 -18.50 -21.74 8.76
C GLN A 43 -19.44 -20.75 9.45
N GLN A 44 -19.36 -20.62 10.77
CA GLN A 44 -20.13 -19.62 11.51
C GLN A 44 -19.84 -18.19 11.03
N TYR A 45 -18.57 -17.87 10.71
CA TYR A 45 -18.19 -16.57 10.17
C TYR A 45 -18.78 -16.34 8.78
N ASP A 46 -18.75 -17.34 7.90
CA ASP A 46 -19.37 -17.24 6.58
C ASP A 46 -20.88 -17.03 6.70
N ASP A 47 -21.55 -17.82 7.54
CA ASP A 47 -23.01 -17.77 7.70
C ASP A 47 -23.48 -16.47 8.34
N MET A 48 -22.79 -15.99 9.39
CA MET A 48 -23.21 -14.82 10.17
C MET A 48 -22.72 -13.49 9.57
N VAL A 49 -21.57 -13.45 8.88
CA VAL A 49 -20.95 -12.22 8.44
C VAL A 49 -20.85 -12.16 6.92
N LEU A 50 -20.09 -13.08 6.30
CA LEU A 50 -19.79 -12.98 4.88
C LEU A 50 -21.03 -13.14 3.98
N SER A 51 -22.01 -13.95 4.40
CA SER A 51 -23.29 -14.08 3.67
C SER A 51 -24.04 -12.74 3.60
N HIS A 52 -24.06 -11.99 4.73
CA HIS A 52 -24.70 -10.68 4.80
C HIS A 52 -23.89 -9.60 4.06
N ASP A 53 -22.56 -9.71 4.08
CA ASP A 53 -21.71 -8.83 3.27
C ASP A 53 -21.93 -9.06 1.76
N ARG A 54 -22.10 -10.30 1.33
CA ARG A 54 -22.44 -10.62 -0.07
C ARG A 54 -23.78 -10.01 -0.48
N GLU A 55 -24.78 -10.07 0.41
CA GLU A 55 -26.09 -9.46 0.12
C GLU A 55 -26.02 -7.91 0.15
N LEU A 56 -25.32 -7.33 1.10
CA LEU A 56 -25.06 -5.90 1.13
C LEU A 56 -24.42 -5.43 -0.19
N ARG A 57 -23.40 -6.14 -0.68
CA ARG A 57 -22.73 -5.81 -1.94
C ARG A 57 -23.66 -5.79 -3.12
N LYS A 58 -24.53 -6.82 -3.27
CA LYS A 58 -25.55 -6.82 -4.33
C LYS A 58 -26.41 -5.57 -4.31
N GLN A 59 -26.86 -5.15 -3.12
CA GLN A 59 -27.68 -3.95 -2.98
C GLN A 59 -26.90 -2.68 -3.32
N VAL A 60 -25.65 -2.59 -2.89
CA VAL A 60 -24.76 -1.46 -3.21
C VAL A 60 -24.47 -1.41 -4.72
N ASP A 61 -24.14 -2.54 -5.35
CA ASP A 61 -23.88 -2.61 -6.79
C ASP A 61 -25.12 -2.21 -7.61
N GLN A 62 -26.32 -2.62 -7.19
CA GLN A 62 -27.57 -2.16 -7.82
C GLN A 62 -27.76 -0.65 -7.69
N MET A 63 -27.50 -0.09 -6.51
CA MET A 63 -27.56 1.36 -6.31
C MET A 63 -26.52 2.12 -7.17
N MET A 64 -25.31 1.58 -7.26
CA MET A 64 -24.26 2.17 -8.10
C MET A 64 -24.62 2.12 -9.58
N ALA A 65 -25.15 0.99 -10.07
CA ALA A 65 -25.60 0.85 -11.44
C ALA A 65 -26.75 1.84 -11.77
N GLN A 66 -27.74 1.97 -10.89
CA GLN A 66 -28.81 2.95 -11.06
C GLN A 66 -28.27 4.39 -11.10
N ARG A 67 -27.34 4.73 -10.23
CA ARG A 67 -26.66 6.02 -10.24
C ARG A 67 -25.94 6.27 -11.56
N GLN A 68 -25.16 5.31 -12.04
CA GLN A 68 -24.43 5.42 -13.31
C GLN A 68 -25.37 5.66 -14.50
N GLU A 69 -26.53 4.99 -14.55
CA GLU A 69 -27.52 5.18 -15.62
C GLU A 69 -28.13 6.59 -15.62
N ILE A 70 -28.31 7.19 -14.45
CA ILE A 70 -28.77 8.58 -14.34
C ILE A 70 -27.64 9.53 -14.77
N GLU A 71 -26.41 9.29 -14.28
CA GLU A 71 -25.26 10.16 -14.57
C GLU A 71 -24.84 10.15 -16.06
N LYS A 72 -25.18 9.12 -16.83
CA LYS A 72 -25.04 9.13 -18.29
C LYS A 72 -25.94 10.17 -18.97
N LYS A 73 -27.04 10.55 -18.35
CA LYS A 73 -28.04 11.45 -18.92
C LYS A 73 -27.99 12.87 -18.33
N ARG A 74 -27.69 12.98 -17.06
CA ARG A 74 -27.57 14.24 -16.32
C ARG A 74 -26.81 14.04 -15.01
N SER A 75 -26.29 15.10 -14.44
CA SER A 75 -25.71 15.06 -13.08
C SER A 75 -26.79 14.79 -12.02
N TYR A 76 -26.39 14.19 -10.93
CA TYR A 76 -27.20 14.08 -9.71
C TYR A 76 -27.45 15.47 -9.13
N THR A 77 -28.65 15.70 -8.64
CA THR A 77 -28.96 16.88 -7.82
C THR A 77 -28.42 16.69 -6.40
N ASP A 78 -28.30 17.77 -5.64
CA ASP A 78 -27.84 17.71 -4.24
C ASP A 78 -28.77 16.84 -3.38
N ALA A 79 -30.10 16.94 -3.58
CA ALA A 79 -31.08 16.12 -2.89
C ALA A 79 -30.93 14.61 -3.20
N GLU A 80 -30.66 14.26 -4.46
CA GLU A 80 -30.40 12.86 -4.86
C GLU A 80 -29.07 12.34 -4.29
N ASN A 81 -28.03 13.17 -4.24
CA ASN A 81 -26.76 12.81 -3.60
C ASN A 81 -26.93 12.57 -2.09
N GLU A 82 -27.71 13.42 -1.43
CA GLU A 82 -28.02 13.26 0.01
C GLU A 82 -28.81 11.97 0.25
N ALA A 83 -29.86 11.72 -0.53
CA ALA A 83 -30.67 10.51 -0.43
C ALA A 83 -29.84 9.23 -0.69
N TYR A 84 -28.98 9.25 -1.71
CA TYR A 84 -28.06 8.15 -2.01
C TYR A 84 -27.11 7.88 -0.84
N THR A 85 -26.47 8.90 -0.32
CA THR A 85 -25.55 8.82 0.81
C THR A 85 -26.25 8.30 2.08
N LYS A 86 -27.44 8.81 2.36
CA LYS A 86 -28.26 8.36 3.50
C LYS A 86 -28.61 6.89 3.38
N ARG A 87 -29.05 6.45 2.19
CA ARG A 87 -29.39 5.04 1.95
C ARG A 87 -28.17 4.13 2.08
N LEU A 88 -27.05 4.53 1.53
CA LEU A 88 -25.79 3.79 1.62
C LEU A 88 -25.35 3.63 3.09
N ASN A 89 -25.38 4.71 3.86
CA ASN A 89 -25.06 4.67 5.29
C ASN A 89 -26.01 3.73 6.07
N GLN A 90 -27.30 3.75 5.78
CA GLN A 90 -28.28 2.84 6.42
C GLN A 90 -27.95 1.36 6.15
N LEU A 91 -27.59 1.03 4.91
CA LEU A 91 -27.20 -0.33 4.54
C LEU A 91 -25.96 -0.79 5.29
N TYR A 92 -24.90 0.03 5.32
CA TYR A 92 -23.69 -0.32 6.06
C TYR A 92 -23.91 -0.39 7.57
N GLN A 93 -24.68 0.51 8.15
CA GLN A 93 -25.01 0.47 9.58
C GLN A 93 -25.85 -0.77 9.92
N GLY A 94 -26.82 -1.11 9.07
CA GLY A 94 -27.62 -2.32 9.24
C GLY A 94 -26.80 -3.61 9.17
N ASN A 95 -25.74 -3.63 8.37
CA ASN A 95 -24.87 -4.79 8.23
C ASN A 95 -23.93 -5.00 9.42
N ARG A 96 -23.51 -3.94 10.11
CA ARG A 96 -22.58 -4.02 11.25
C ARG A 96 -23.05 -4.92 12.38
N LYS A 97 -24.34 -5.06 12.59
CA LYS A 97 -24.91 -5.90 13.66
C LYS A 97 -24.43 -7.35 13.55
N TYR A 98 -24.31 -7.90 12.34
CA TYR A 98 -23.86 -9.28 12.13
C TYR A 98 -22.42 -9.51 12.60
N MET A 99 -21.56 -8.52 12.35
CA MET A 99 -20.20 -8.53 12.88
C MET A 99 -20.19 -8.44 14.42
N TYR A 100 -21.04 -7.60 15.00
CA TYR A 100 -21.14 -7.50 16.46
C TYR A 100 -21.60 -8.81 17.11
N GLU A 101 -22.62 -9.44 16.54
CA GLU A 101 -23.14 -10.72 17.02
C GLU A 101 -22.09 -11.83 16.92
N PHE A 102 -21.37 -11.89 15.78
CA PHE A 102 -20.30 -12.86 15.61
C PHE A 102 -19.15 -12.63 16.61
N ILE A 103 -18.71 -11.38 16.77
CA ILE A 103 -17.66 -11.03 17.74
C ILE A 103 -18.08 -11.37 19.15
N ALA A 104 -19.29 -11.03 19.55
CA ALA A 104 -19.81 -11.33 20.90
C ALA A 104 -19.85 -12.85 21.19
N ALA A 105 -20.26 -13.65 20.20
CA ALA A 105 -20.27 -15.11 20.32
C ALA A 105 -18.89 -15.74 20.35
N ASN A 106 -17.88 -15.07 19.78
CA ASN A 106 -16.53 -15.60 19.57
C ASN A 106 -15.44 -14.84 20.31
N ILE A 107 -15.75 -13.89 21.19
CA ILE A 107 -14.79 -12.97 21.81
C ILE A 107 -13.70 -13.66 22.63
N SER A 108 -13.98 -14.84 23.15
CA SER A 108 -13.04 -15.65 23.94
C SER A 108 -12.05 -16.44 23.06
N ASN A 109 -12.33 -16.62 21.78
CA ASN A 109 -11.45 -17.32 20.87
C ASN A 109 -10.61 -16.34 20.01
N GLN A 110 -9.63 -16.90 19.26
CA GLN A 110 -8.67 -16.12 18.52
C GLN A 110 -9.28 -15.22 17.44
N ILE A 111 -10.32 -15.69 16.70
CA ILE A 111 -10.89 -14.93 15.59
C ILE A 111 -11.76 -13.78 16.07
N GLY A 112 -12.61 -14.01 17.04
CA GLY A 112 -13.46 -12.97 17.63
C GLY A 112 -12.63 -11.88 18.31
N ALA A 113 -11.61 -12.29 19.08
CA ALA A 113 -10.67 -11.35 19.69
C ALA A 113 -9.89 -10.54 18.64
N ARG A 114 -9.38 -11.20 17.58
CA ARG A 114 -8.67 -10.53 16.48
C ARG A 114 -9.56 -9.52 15.77
N LEU A 115 -10.76 -9.90 15.36
CA LEU A 115 -11.68 -8.98 14.70
C LEU A 115 -12.04 -7.79 15.59
N PHE A 116 -12.35 -8.03 16.85
CA PHE A 116 -12.64 -6.99 17.83
C PHE A 116 -11.49 -5.98 17.95
N LEU A 117 -10.26 -6.47 18.07
CA LEU A 117 -9.07 -5.64 18.24
C LEU A 117 -8.66 -4.90 16.94
N THR A 118 -8.89 -5.54 15.77
CA THR A 118 -8.60 -4.93 14.46
C THR A 118 -9.53 -3.75 14.17
N TYR A 119 -10.84 -3.90 14.41
CA TYR A 119 -11.79 -2.81 14.17
C TYR A 119 -11.64 -1.68 15.21
N GLY A 120 -11.25 -1.98 16.44
CA GLY A 120 -11.01 -0.99 17.48
C GLY A 120 -12.25 -0.24 17.97
N LYS A 121 -12.05 0.64 18.94
CA LYS A 121 -13.15 1.33 19.65
C LYS A 121 -14.00 2.25 18.78
N GLU A 122 -13.46 2.76 17.68
CA GLU A 122 -14.16 3.70 16.80
C GLU A 122 -15.25 3.01 15.94
N PHE A 123 -15.13 1.70 15.78
CA PHE A 123 -16.09 0.91 14.99
C PHE A 123 -17.32 0.52 15.80
N PHE A 124 -17.18 0.32 17.13
CA PHE A 124 -18.21 -0.22 18.00
C PHE A 124 -18.92 0.87 18.82
N PRO A 125 -20.20 0.66 19.19
CA PRO A 125 -20.80 1.43 20.27
C PRO A 125 -19.98 1.30 21.56
N ALA A 126 -19.88 2.39 22.33
CA ALA A 126 -19.02 2.44 23.52
C ALA A 126 -19.33 1.34 24.54
N ASP A 127 -20.61 1.10 24.78
CA ASP A 127 -21.06 0.05 25.74
C ASP A 127 -20.64 -1.34 25.26
N PHE A 128 -20.87 -1.66 23.99
CA PHE A 128 -20.44 -2.92 23.39
C PHE A 128 -18.92 -3.09 23.47
N TYR A 129 -18.16 -2.04 23.11
CA TYR A 129 -16.70 -2.10 23.16
C TYR A 129 -16.20 -2.39 24.59
N ASN A 130 -16.71 -1.68 25.59
CA ASN A 130 -16.29 -1.86 26.99
C ASN A 130 -16.62 -3.26 27.51
N GLU A 131 -17.82 -3.77 27.19
CA GLU A 131 -18.23 -5.12 27.57
C GLU A 131 -17.32 -6.18 26.91
N MET A 132 -17.10 -6.09 25.59
CA MET A 132 -16.29 -7.08 24.85
C MET A 132 -14.83 -7.02 25.28
N ARG A 133 -14.27 -5.82 25.53
CA ARG A 133 -12.91 -5.67 26.02
C ARG A 133 -12.67 -6.42 27.33
N GLY A 134 -13.65 -6.44 28.23
CA GLY A 134 -13.59 -7.20 29.48
C GLY A 134 -13.61 -8.71 29.31
N LYS A 135 -14.07 -9.21 28.16
CA LYS A 135 -14.18 -10.65 27.84
C LYS A 135 -13.03 -11.18 26.98
N VAL A 136 -12.21 -10.31 26.38
CA VAL A 136 -11.07 -10.75 25.58
C VAL A 136 -10.01 -11.39 26.48
N ASN A 137 -9.45 -12.52 26.02
CA ASN A 137 -8.34 -13.14 26.71
C ASN A 137 -7.14 -12.15 26.82
N PRO A 138 -6.61 -11.92 28.03
CA PRO A 138 -5.50 -10.96 28.26
C PRO A 138 -4.27 -11.18 27.36
N ALA A 139 -3.96 -12.43 27.00
CA ALA A 139 -2.84 -12.73 26.10
C ALA A 139 -3.07 -12.19 24.68
N TYR A 140 -4.32 -12.17 24.18
CA TYR A 140 -4.64 -11.56 22.90
C TYR A 140 -4.61 -10.04 22.96
N LEU A 141 -5.07 -9.45 24.06
CA LEU A 141 -4.97 -8.00 24.28
C LEU A 141 -3.51 -7.53 24.25
N SER A 142 -2.65 -8.13 25.07
CA SER A 142 -1.23 -7.76 25.16
C SER A 142 -0.52 -7.89 23.80
N ARG A 143 -0.81 -8.96 23.05
CA ARG A 143 -0.24 -9.15 21.72
C ARG A 143 -0.73 -8.10 20.70
N ALA A 144 -2.01 -7.78 20.73
CA ALA A 144 -2.60 -6.78 19.82
C ALA A 144 -2.09 -5.37 20.15
N GLU A 145 -1.96 -5.03 21.44
CA GLU A 145 -1.40 -3.76 21.89
C GLU A 145 0.06 -3.62 21.47
N ALA A 146 0.87 -4.68 21.59
CA ALA A 146 2.25 -4.70 21.14
C ALA A 146 2.37 -4.53 19.62
N LEU A 147 1.54 -5.20 18.81
CA LEU A 147 1.51 -5.04 17.36
C LEU A 147 1.10 -3.62 16.96
N ARG A 148 0.05 -3.10 17.58
CA ARG A 148 -0.41 -1.72 17.31
C ARG A 148 0.65 -0.69 17.68
N GLN A 149 1.35 -0.88 18.80
CA GLN A 149 2.44 0.03 19.18
C GLN A 149 3.57 -0.03 18.16
N ALA A 150 3.96 -1.23 17.72
CA ALA A 150 4.96 -1.42 16.68
C ALA A 150 4.58 -0.74 15.34
N GLU A 151 3.29 -0.81 14.95
CA GLU A 151 2.77 -0.11 13.76
C GLU A 151 2.86 1.42 13.92
N ILE A 152 2.47 1.96 15.09
CA ILE A 152 2.56 3.39 15.37
C ILE A 152 4.03 3.85 15.34
N ASP A 153 4.93 3.07 15.91
CA ASP A 153 6.35 3.41 15.95
C ASP A 153 6.96 3.33 14.53
N ALA A 154 6.57 2.34 13.73
CA ALA A 154 6.96 2.24 12.34
C ALA A 154 6.44 3.42 11.49
N GLN A 155 5.19 3.86 11.70
CA GLN A 155 4.63 5.02 11.03
C GLN A 155 5.34 6.32 11.42
N LYS A 156 5.63 6.51 12.70
CA LYS A 156 6.41 7.67 13.18
C LYS A 156 7.81 7.68 12.58
N TYR A 157 8.47 6.53 12.56
CA TYR A 157 9.78 6.39 11.95
C TYR A 157 9.73 6.76 10.46
N ALA A 158 8.79 6.18 9.70
CA ALA A 158 8.61 6.48 8.29
C ALA A 158 8.33 7.97 8.02
N GLU A 159 7.54 8.63 8.89
CA GLU A 159 7.26 10.07 8.78
C GLU A 159 8.52 10.91 9.06
N GLN A 160 9.34 10.52 10.04
CA GLN A 160 10.61 11.20 10.32
C GLN A 160 11.59 11.07 9.13
N GLU A 161 11.74 9.87 8.58
CA GLU A 161 12.59 9.62 7.42
C GLU A 161 12.10 10.36 6.18
N ARG A 162 10.79 10.39 5.94
CA ARG A 162 10.21 11.16 4.83
C ARG A 162 10.47 12.67 4.97
N LYS A 163 10.45 13.21 6.20
CA LYS A 163 10.83 14.61 6.44
C LYS A 163 12.32 14.84 6.24
N ALA A 164 13.16 13.91 6.67
CA ALA A 164 14.60 14.01 6.51
C ALA A 164 15.05 13.89 5.04
N THR A 165 14.25 13.23 4.20
CA THR A 165 14.48 13.13 2.74
C THR A 165 13.61 14.08 1.92
N ALA A 166 13.03 15.12 2.55
CA ALA A 166 12.20 16.11 1.86
C ALA A 166 13.07 17.00 0.93
N VAL A 167 12.40 17.60 -0.05
CA VAL A 167 13.01 18.56 -0.97
C VAL A 167 13.72 19.67 -0.17
N GLY A 168 14.94 19.97 -0.57
CA GLY A 168 15.84 20.93 0.08
C GLY A 168 16.84 20.32 1.06
N ASN A 169 16.64 19.06 1.48
CA ASN A 169 17.58 18.35 2.35
C ASN A 169 18.68 17.63 1.53
N PRO A 170 19.86 17.39 2.12
CA PRO A 170 20.86 16.50 1.51
C PRO A 170 20.31 15.09 1.33
N TYR A 171 20.79 14.40 0.29
CA TYR A 171 20.49 12.98 0.13
C TYR A 171 21.04 12.15 1.30
N LYS A 172 20.43 11.01 1.56
CA LYS A 172 20.92 10.04 2.54
C LYS A 172 21.69 8.94 1.88
N ASP A 173 22.81 8.57 2.51
CA ASP A 173 23.65 7.47 2.06
C ASP A 173 23.22 6.14 2.68
N PHE A 174 23.44 5.04 1.96
CA PHE A 174 23.11 3.68 2.43
C PHE A 174 24.01 2.63 1.76
N ASP A 175 24.12 1.48 2.42
CA ASP A 175 24.84 0.33 1.91
C ASP A 175 23.98 -0.52 0.99
N SER A 176 24.56 -1.02 -0.11
CA SER A 176 23.88 -1.89 -1.06
C SER A 176 24.87 -2.87 -1.72
N LYS A 177 24.44 -3.56 -2.78
CA LYS A 177 25.28 -4.44 -3.58
C LYS A 177 25.05 -4.21 -5.07
N THR A 178 26.13 -4.30 -5.82
CA THR A 178 26.11 -4.29 -7.29
C THR A 178 25.50 -5.57 -7.86
N VAL A 179 25.21 -5.60 -9.15
CA VAL A 179 24.67 -6.79 -9.86
C VAL A 179 25.58 -8.03 -9.74
N ASP A 180 26.91 -7.85 -9.63
CA ASP A 180 27.89 -8.91 -9.40
C ASP A 180 28.10 -9.23 -7.90
N GLY A 181 27.38 -8.57 -7.01
CA GLY A 181 27.30 -8.88 -5.58
C GLY A 181 28.36 -8.22 -4.71
N LYS A 182 29.13 -7.28 -5.25
CA LYS A 182 30.11 -6.48 -4.49
C LYS A 182 29.38 -5.45 -3.62
N ASP A 183 29.92 -5.24 -2.44
CA ASP A 183 29.43 -4.17 -1.56
C ASP A 183 29.75 -2.80 -2.16
N ILE A 184 28.78 -1.88 -2.04
CA ILE A 184 28.88 -0.51 -2.52
C ILE A 184 28.02 0.39 -1.65
N ARG A 185 28.46 1.64 -1.50
CA ARG A 185 27.64 2.70 -0.89
C ARG A 185 26.97 3.54 -1.96
N PHE A 186 25.77 4.00 -1.70
CA PHE A 186 25.07 4.88 -2.63
C PHE A 186 25.85 6.16 -2.92
N SER A 187 26.55 6.71 -1.93
CA SER A 187 27.43 7.88 -2.10
C SER A 187 28.55 7.70 -3.11
N GLU A 188 28.98 6.45 -3.37
CA GLU A 188 29.97 6.16 -4.41
C GLU A 188 29.40 6.27 -5.82
N LEU A 189 28.07 6.24 -5.94
CA LEU A 189 27.33 6.33 -7.20
C LEU A 189 26.78 7.74 -7.46
N VAL A 190 26.71 8.60 -6.43
CA VAL A 190 26.31 10.01 -6.55
C VAL A 190 27.53 10.83 -6.91
N GLU A 191 27.74 11.03 -8.22
CA GLU A 191 28.88 11.79 -8.72
C GLU A 191 28.68 13.30 -8.47
N LYS A 192 29.64 13.91 -7.76
CA LYS A 192 29.65 15.36 -7.50
C LYS A 192 29.58 16.17 -8.80
N GLY A 193 28.72 17.17 -8.84
CA GLY A 193 28.50 18.02 -10.02
C GLY A 193 27.58 17.40 -11.08
N LYS A 194 27.04 16.21 -10.86
CA LYS A 194 26.04 15.57 -11.72
C LYS A 194 24.67 15.53 -11.05
N ILE A 195 23.64 15.42 -11.86
CA ILE A 195 22.27 15.21 -11.40
C ILE A 195 22.04 13.69 -11.28
N THR A 196 21.58 13.23 -10.13
CA THR A 196 21.32 11.79 -9.92
C THR A 196 19.84 11.55 -9.64
N LEU A 197 19.23 10.65 -10.41
CA LEU A 197 17.92 10.09 -10.12
C LEU A 197 18.12 8.77 -9.36
N LEU A 198 17.63 8.70 -8.13
CA LEU A 198 17.51 7.47 -7.36
C LEU A 198 16.10 6.91 -7.61
N ASP A 199 16.02 5.68 -8.16
CA ASP A 199 14.79 5.03 -8.57
C ASP A 199 14.62 3.72 -7.82
N PHE A 200 13.53 3.57 -7.05
CA PHE A 200 13.15 2.33 -6.39
C PHE A 200 12.10 1.59 -7.21
N TRP A 201 12.45 0.38 -7.63
CA TRP A 201 11.64 -0.42 -8.54
C TRP A 201 11.72 -1.92 -8.23
N ALA A 202 11.00 -2.74 -9.01
CA ALA A 202 11.17 -4.20 -8.99
C ALA A 202 10.74 -4.82 -10.33
N SER A 203 11.23 -6.03 -10.61
CA SER A 203 10.88 -6.77 -11.83
C SER A 203 9.39 -7.10 -11.99
N TRP A 204 8.67 -7.19 -10.89
CA TRP A 204 7.22 -7.45 -10.81
C TRP A 204 6.37 -6.16 -10.79
N CYS A 205 7.00 -4.98 -10.73
CA CYS A 205 6.31 -3.70 -10.68
C CYS A 205 5.97 -3.20 -12.10
N ILE A 206 4.75 -3.45 -12.56
CA ILE A 206 4.29 -3.04 -13.90
C ILE A 206 4.40 -1.52 -14.10
N PRO A 207 3.94 -0.66 -13.17
CA PRO A 207 4.09 0.79 -13.32
C PRO A 207 5.56 1.23 -13.43
N CYS A 208 6.47 0.61 -12.65
CA CYS A 208 7.91 0.93 -12.74
C CYS A 208 8.50 0.62 -14.12
N ILE A 209 8.08 -0.52 -14.71
CA ILE A 209 8.50 -0.90 -16.06
C ILE A 209 7.95 0.08 -17.11
N GLN A 210 6.75 0.62 -16.91
CA GLN A 210 6.20 1.65 -17.79
C GLN A 210 6.99 2.95 -17.68
N GLU A 211 7.27 3.42 -16.47
CA GLU A 211 8.06 4.62 -16.21
C GLU A 211 9.48 4.51 -16.74
N SER A 212 10.11 3.33 -16.65
CA SER A 212 11.46 3.10 -17.16
C SER A 212 11.62 3.40 -18.66
N LYS A 213 10.55 3.40 -19.44
CA LYS A 213 10.60 3.79 -20.86
C LYS A 213 10.85 5.28 -21.02
N GLU A 214 10.22 6.08 -20.18
CA GLU A 214 10.41 7.54 -20.17
C GLU A 214 11.79 7.88 -19.58
N LEU A 215 12.22 7.19 -18.53
CA LEU A 215 13.55 7.35 -17.94
C LEU A 215 14.67 7.03 -18.96
N LYS A 216 14.47 6.07 -19.87
CA LYS A 216 15.44 5.78 -20.94
C LYS A 216 15.62 6.95 -21.90
N GLU A 217 14.55 7.62 -22.29
CA GLU A 217 14.64 8.78 -23.17
C GLU A 217 15.33 9.96 -22.48
N LEU A 218 15.06 10.17 -21.19
CA LEU A 218 15.74 11.18 -20.40
C LEU A 218 17.23 10.85 -20.23
N TYR A 219 17.56 9.60 -19.92
CA TYR A 219 18.92 9.14 -19.78
C TYR A 219 19.69 9.33 -21.09
N LYS A 220 19.15 8.90 -22.22
CA LYS A 220 19.73 9.09 -23.54
C LYS A 220 20.00 10.57 -23.87
N THR A 221 19.09 11.45 -23.47
CA THR A 221 19.15 12.88 -23.78
C THR A 221 20.15 13.63 -22.91
N TYR A 222 20.28 13.26 -21.64
CA TYR A 222 20.98 14.06 -20.64
C TYR A 222 22.20 13.39 -20.00
N HIS A 223 22.43 12.08 -20.23
CA HIS A 223 23.53 11.35 -19.58
C HIS A 223 24.86 11.98 -19.87
N GLU A 224 25.20 12.25 -21.13
CA GLU A 224 26.43 12.91 -21.54
C GLU A 224 26.58 14.36 -21.02
N LYS A 225 25.46 14.95 -20.59
CA LYS A 225 25.41 16.28 -19.98
C LYS A 225 25.53 16.25 -18.45
N GLY A 226 25.67 15.07 -17.87
CA GLY A 226 25.80 14.87 -16.42
C GLY A 226 24.55 14.47 -15.70
N PHE A 227 23.62 13.73 -16.37
CA PHE A 227 22.49 13.06 -15.72
C PHE A 227 22.82 11.59 -15.47
N ASN A 228 22.59 11.13 -14.26
CA ASN A 228 22.80 9.74 -13.88
C ASN A 228 21.51 9.14 -13.29
N ILE A 229 21.34 7.83 -13.43
CA ILE A 229 20.26 7.07 -12.78
C ILE A 229 20.90 5.93 -11.97
N VAL A 230 20.47 5.79 -10.73
CA VAL A 230 20.78 4.65 -9.86
C VAL A 230 19.47 3.99 -9.46
N SER A 231 19.24 2.78 -9.95
CA SER A 231 18.02 2.03 -9.60
C SER A 231 18.30 1.02 -8.50
N VAL A 232 17.54 1.11 -7.41
CA VAL A 232 17.51 0.14 -6.29
C VAL A 232 16.37 -0.84 -6.53
N SER A 233 16.71 -2.11 -6.74
CA SER A 233 15.68 -3.14 -6.89
C SER A 233 15.21 -3.68 -5.56
N LEU A 234 13.89 -3.72 -5.38
CA LEU A 234 13.20 -4.37 -4.26
C LEU A 234 12.80 -5.82 -4.59
N ASP A 235 13.47 -6.45 -5.54
CA ASP A 235 13.35 -7.87 -5.78
C ASP A 235 13.96 -8.69 -4.63
N THR A 236 13.43 -9.91 -4.43
CA THR A 236 14.02 -10.93 -3.55
C THR A 236 14.63 -12.09 -4.33
N ASP A 237 14.50 -12.05 -5.67
CA ASP A 237 15.00 -13.05 -6.60
C ASP A 237 15.97 -12.38 -7.59
N LYS A 238 17.25 -12.73 -7.47
CA LYS A 238 18.32 -12.18 -8.32
C LYS A 238 18.10 -12.46 -9.80
N GLN A 239 17.62 -13.64 -10.15
CA GLN A 239 17.46 -14.02 -11.56
C GLN A 239 16.36 -13.21 -12.24
N LYS A 240 15.23 -13.01 -11.54
CA LYS A 240 14.14 -12.16 -12.04
C LYS A 240 14.57 -10.72 -12.21
N TRP A 241 15.29 -10.18 -11.24
CA TRP A 241 15.88 -8.84 -11.31
C TRP A 241 16.79 -8.67 -12.52
N LEU A 242 17.81 -9.53 -12.68
CA LEU A 242 18.75 -9.45 -13.79
C LEU A 242 18.06 -9.66 -15.14
N HIS A 243 17.11 -10.60 -15.22
CA HIS A 243 16.31 -10.81 -16.42
C HIS A 243 15.52 -9.55 -16.80
N ALA A 244 14.93 -8.86 -15.84
CA ALA A 244 14.16 -7.64 -16.09
C ALA A 244 15.06 -6.49 -16.59
N ILE A 245 16.23 -6.27 -15.99
CA ILE A 245 17.22 -5.30 -16.49
C ILE A 245 17.55 -5.56 -17.96
N GLN A 246 17.85 -6.81 -18.28
CA GLN A 246 18.21 -7.22 -19.64
C GLN A 246 17.05 -7.11 -20.62
N LYS A 247 15.87 -7.63 -20.25
CA LYS A 247 14.65 -7.63 -21.06
C LYS A 247 14.19 -6.21 -21.40
N HIS A 248 14.27 -5.29 -20.44
CA HIS A 248 13.82 -3.91 -20.63
C HIS A 248 14.93 -2.97 -21.08
N VAL A 249 16.16 -3.48 -21.24
CA VAL A 249 17.35 -2.72 -21.70
C VAL A 249 17.52 -1.45 -20.86
N LEU A 250 17.81 -1.62 -19.56
CA LEU A 250 17.99 -0.52 -18.61
C LEU A 250 19.51 -0.23 -18.48
N PRO A 251 20.05 0.83 -19.13
CA PRO A 251 21.49 0.98 -19.37
C PRO A 251 22.27 1.63 -18.22
N TRP A 252 21.62 1.97 -17.13
CA TRP A 252 22.22 2.67 -15.99
C TRP A 252 22.61 1.72 -14.85
N THR A 253 23.06 2.28 -13.73
CA THR A 253 23.51 1.52 -12.57
C THR A 253 22.35 0.90 -11.81
N HIS A 254 22.47 -0.37 -11.49
CA HIS A 254 21.49 -1.14 -10.71
C HIS A 254 22.16 -1.74 -9.48
N ILE A 255 21.51 -1.56 -8.31
CA ILE A 255 21.94 -2.12 -7.02
C ILE A 255 20.77 -2.77 -6.32
N SER A 256 21.04 -3.75 -5.44
CA SER A 256 20.03 -4.42 -4.63
C SER A 256 20.66 -5.29 -3.54
N THR A 257 20.09 -5.29 -2.36
CA THR A 257 20.41 -6.28 -1.32
C THR A 257 19.52 -7.52 -1.39
N LEU A 258 18.57 -7.57 -2.31
CA LEU A 258 17.55 -8.64 -2.47
C LEU A 258 16.69 -8.85 -1.23
N LYS A 259 16.46 -7.81 -0.43
CA LYS A 259 15.67 -7.84 0.80
C LYS A 259 14.27 -7.23 0.65
N GLY A 260 13.82 -6.95 -0.57
CA GLY A 260 12.54 -6.29 -0.81
C GLY A 260 12.47 -4.92 -0.13
N PHE A 261 11.36 -4.60 0.48
CA PHE A 261 11.20 -3.34 1.26
C PHE A 261 12.07 -3.24 2.53
N LYS A 262 12.83 -4.30 2.86
CA LYS A 262 13.86 -4.28 3.92
C LYS A 262 15.25 -3.92 3.38
N ASP A 263 15.34 -3.49 2.12
CA ASP A 263 16.58 -2.94 1.56
C ASP A 263 16.97 -1.67 2.36
N PRO A 264 18.26 -1.48 2.70
CA PRO A 264 18.70 -0.30 3.46
C PRO A 264 18.28 1.02 2.82
N GLY A 265 18.37 1.15 1.49
CA GLY A 265 17.92 2.34 0.79
C GLY A 265 16.41 2.55 0.92
N ALA A 266 15.61 1.49 0.81
CA ALA A 266 14.17 1.59 0.99
C ALA A 266 13.79 2.03 2.42
N ILE A 267 14.53 1.59 3.43
CA ILE A 267 14.33 2.01 4.82
C ILE A 267 14.71 3.50 5.00
N GLU A 268 15.91 3.90 4.55
CA GLU A 268 16.42 5.27 4.69
C GLU A 268 15.53 6.32 4.00
N TYR A 269 14.87 5.95 2.91
CA TYR A 269 13.95 6.82 2.18
C TYR A 269 12.48 6.56 2.49
N ALA A 270 12.17 5.75 3.50
CA ALA A 270 10.82 5.37 3.94
C ALA A 270 9.92 4.91 2.79
N VAL A 271 10.48 4.13 1.87
CA VAL A 271 9.77 3.62 0.68
C VAL A 271 8.75 2.56 1.09
N GLN A 272 7.47 2.87 0.96
CA GLN A 272 6.36 1.96 1.31
C GLN A 272 5.67 1.37 0.08
N ALA A 273 5.85 2.00 -1.08
CA ALA A 273 5.30 1.57 -2.37
C ALA A 273 6.26 1.96 -3.50
N ILE A 274 6.18 1.26 -4.63
CA ILE A 274 6.94 1.54 -5.85
C ILE A 274 6.00 1.69 -7.06
N PRO A 275 6.35 2.52 -8.05
CA PRO A 275 7.61 3.26 -8.20
C PRO A 275 7.77 4.36 -7.14
N TYR A 276 9.02 4.63 -6.73
CA TYR A 276 9.36 5.73 -5.85
C TYR A 276 10.70 6.33 -6.31
N ILE A 277 10.75 7.65 -6.47
CA ILE A 277 11.90 8.33 -7.07
C ILE A 277 12.34 9.54 -6.24
N ILE A 278 13.64 9.78 -6.25
CA ILE A 278 14.27 10.96 -5.66
C ILE A 278 15.21 11.58 -6.71
N LEU A 279 15.07 12.86 -6.98
CA LEU A 279 16.00 13.60 -7.83
C LEU A 279 16.94 14.42 -6.96
N ILE A 280 18.22 14.26 -7.18
CA ILE A 280 19.32 14.87 -6.43
C ILE A 280 20.07 15.82 -7.36
N ASP A 281 20.30 17.05 -6.92
CA ASP A 281 21.03 18.07 -7.67
C ASP A 281 22.55 17.89 -7.62
N ARG A 282 23.28 18.81 -8.25
CA ARG A 282 24.73 18.78 -8.35
C ARG A 282 25.46 18.98 -7.03
N ASP A 283 24.80 19.56 -6.04
CA ASP A 283 25.31 19.83 -4.70
C ASP A 283 24.93 18.72 -3.70
N GLY A 284 24.14 17.73 -4.14
CA GLY A 284 23.68 16.61 -3.32
C GLY A 284 22.40 16.88 -2.56
N ASN A 285 21.62 17.91 -2.93
CA ASN A 285 20.33 18.17 -2.31
C ASN A 285 19.19 17.52 -3.10
N ILE A 286 18.17 17.09 -2.39
CA ILE A 286 16.95 16.54 -2.99
C ILE A 286 16.12 17.69 -3.58
N ILE A 287 15.82 17.62 -4.86
CA ILE A 287 15.01 18.61 -5.60
C ILE A 287 13.69 18.08 -6.10
N ASN A 288 13.46 16.77 -6.02
CA ASN A 288 12.18 16.13 -6.27
C ASN A 288 12.06 14.90 -5.38
N GLN A 289 10.87 14.72 -4.76
CA GLN A 289 10.55 13.54 -3.96
C GLN A 289 9.23 12.96 -4.45
N ASN A 290 9.30 11.78 -5.07
CA ASN A 290 8.19 10.94 -5.50
C ASN A 290 7.13 11.66 -6.37
N GLN A 291 7.57 12.59 -7.23
CA GLN A 291 6.75 13.22 -8.25
C GLN A 291 7.16 12.71 -9.62
N HIS A 292 6.22 12.22 -10.39
CA HIS A 292 6.40 11.45 -11.62
C HIS A 292 5.94 12.23 -12.87
N GLY A 293 6.11 11.64 -14.05
CA GLY A 293 5.63 12.18 -15.32
C GLY A 293 6.17 13.57 -15.65
N ASP A 294 5.32 14.47 -16.12
CA ASP A 294 5.71 15.81 -16.55
C ASP A 294 6.43 16.64 -15.47
N ILE A 295 6.08 16.44 -14.21
CA ILE A 295 6.72 17.16 -13.10
C ILE A 295 8.19 16.73 -12.98
N LEU A 296 8.46 15.42 -13.00
CA LEU A 296 9.83 14.91 -13.00
C LEU A 296 10.59 15.35 -14.24
N HIS A 297 10.00 15.23 -15.43
CA HIS A 297 10.62 15.60 -16.69
C HIS A 297 11.02 17.07 -16.69
N ASN A 298 10.15 17.96 -16.21
CA ASN A 298 10.44 19.38 -16.12
C ASN A 298 11.54 19.67 -15.10
N ALA A 299 11.50 19.02 -13.93
CA ALA A 299 12.54 19.16 -12.91
C ALA A 299 13.92 18.76 -13.44
N ILE A 300 14.01 17.67 -14.21
CA ILE A 300 15.25 17.23 -14.86
C ILE A 300 15.69 18.24 -15.93
N LYS A 301 14.79 18.64 -16.85
CA LYS A 301 15.10 19.62 -17.90
C LYS A 301 15.67 20.92 -17.37
N GLU A 302 15.13 21.41 -16.27
CA GLU A 302 15.56 22.67 -15.64
C GLU A 302 17.01 22.63 -15.20
N GLN A 303 17.54 21.46 -14.84
CA GLN A 303 18.93 21.27 -14.44
C GLN A 303 19.93 21.37 -15.60
N PHE A 304 19.44 21.39 -16.84
CA PHE A 304 20.26 21.41 -18.07
C PHE A 304 20.00 22.62 -18.98
N LYS A 305 19.30 23.62 -18.48
CA LYS A 305 19.17 24.93 -19.10
C LYS A 305 20.44 25.76 -18.82
#